data_e71655d5da165b77a0053329e81a8acd
#
_entry.id   e71655d5da165b77a0053329e81a8acd
#
_cell.length_a   1.000
_cell.length_b   1.000
_cell.length_c   1.000
_cell.angle_alpha   90.00
_cell.angle_beta   90.00
_cell.angle_gamma   90.00
#
_symmetry.space_group_name_H-M   'P 1'
#
loop_
_entity.id
_entity.type
_entity.pdbx_description
1 polymer ?
#
loop_
_entity_poly.entity_id
_entity_poly.type
_entity_poly.pdbx_seq_one_letter_code
_entity_poly.pdbx_strand_id
1 'polypeptide(L)' 'MSAETDIEEILIEAYGHGLREEVMQTASEIMKENPKMRRVDAYQQAYYEWIK' A
#
# COMPACT_ATOMS: atom_id res chain seq x y z
N MET A 1 -0.97 -8.43 -15.83
CA MET A 1 -0.48 -8.55 -14.44
C MET A 1 -1.64 -8.39 -13.48
N SER A 2 -1.61 -9.11 -12.39
CA SER A 2 -2.67 -9.03 -11.40
C SER A 2 -2.41 -7.89 -10.41
N ALA A 3 -3.49 -7.38 -9.81
CA ALA A 3 -3.37 -6.36 -8.78
C ALA A 3 -2.58 -6.88 -7.57
N GLU A 4 -2.64 -8.19 -7.34
CA GLU A 4 -1.91 -8.79 -6.23
C GLU A 4 -0.41 -8.71 -6.43
N THR A 5 0.06 -8.87 -7.67
CA THR A 5 1.47 -8.73 -7.98
C THR A 5 1.95 -7.31 -7.69
N ASP A 6 1.14 -6.31 -8.06
CA ASP A 6 1.49 -4.93 -7.81
C ASP A 6 1.56 -4.63 -6.31
N ILE A 7 0.63 -5.18 -5.54
CA ILE A 7 0.63 -5.01 -4.09
C ILE A 7 1.88 -5.65 -3.48
N GLU A 8 2.24 -6.84 -3.95
CA GLU A 8 3.43 -7.51 -3.45
C GLU A 8 4.69 -6.70 -3.72
N GLU A 9 4.81 -6.11 -4.91
CA GLU A 9 5.95 -5.26 -5.22
C GLU A 9 6.03 -4.07 -4.30
N ILE A 10 4.90 -3.43 -4.05
CA ILE A 10 4.85 -2.29 -3.14
C ILE A 10 5.33 -2.70 -1.75
N LEU A 11 4.87 -3.84 -1.26
CA LEU A 11 5.26 -4.31 0.05
C LEU A 11 6.72 -4.71 0.13
N ILE A 12 7.27 -5.27 -0.94
CA ILE A 12 8.68 -5.61 -0.99
C ILE A 12 9.53 -4.34 -0.90
N GLU A 13 9.17 -3.31 -1.65
CA GLU A 13 9.89 -2.05 -1.59
C GLU A 13 9.75 -1.38 -0.22
N ALA A 14 8.56 -1.41 0.34
CA ALA A 14 8.33 -0.86 1.67
C ALA A 14 9.15 -1.60 2.71
N TYR A 15 9.28 -2.91 2.57
CA TYR A 15 10.11 -3.70 3.45
C TYR A 15 11.57 -3.27 3.37
N GLY A 16 12.05 -2.99 2.17
CA GLY A 16 13.42 -2.52 1.97
C GLY A 16 13.70 -1.19 2.67
N HIS A 17 12.67 -0.38 2.90
CA HIS A 17 12.79 0.88 3.63
C HIS A 17 12.42 0.73 5.11
N GLY A 18 12.10 -0.47 5.55
CA GLY A 18 11.69 -0.70 6.93
C GLY A 18 10.29 -0.18 7.24
N LEU A 19 9.44 -0.02 6.23
CA LEU A 19 8.13 0.60 6.38
C LEU A 19 6.98 -0.31 5.97
N ARG A 20 7.21 -1.62 5.92
CA ARG A 20 6.20 -2.55 5.45
C ARG A 20 4.91 -2.47 6.29
N GLU A 21 5.06 -2.51 7.60
CA GLU A 21 3.90 -2.46 8.49
C GLU A 21 3.18 -1.12 8.43
N GLU A 22 3.95 -0.06 8.36
CA GLU A 22 3.39 1.29 8.27
C GLU A 22 2.57 1.45 7.00
N VAL A 23 3.09 0.96 5.87
CA VAL A 23 2.37 1.02 4.61
C VAL A 23 1.10 0.17 4.66
N MET A 24 1.19 -1.03 5.22
CA MET A 24 0.03 -1.90 5.35
C MET A 24 -1.06 -1.27 6.20
N GLN A 25 -0.68 -0.68 7.31
CA GLN A 25 -1.63 -0.05 8.21
C GLN A 25 -2.29 1.17 7.57
N THR A 26 -1.48 2.00 6.93
CA THR A 26 -2.02 3.17 6.24
C THR A 26 -2.95 2.77 5.11
N ALA A 27 -2.59 1.75 4.33
CA ALA A 27 -3.46 1.26 3.27
C ALA A 27 -4.79 0.77 3.82
N SER A 28 -4.75 0.07 4.96
CA SER A 28 -5.98 -0.40 5.60
C SER A 28 -6.89 0.76 5.99
N GLU A 29 -6.32 1.82 6.53
CA GLU A 29 -7.08 3.00 6.90
C GLU A 29 -7.66 3.69 5.67
N ILE A 30 -6.88 3.79 4.60
CA ILE A 30 -7.36 4.38 3.36
C ILE A 30 -8.56 3.59 2.82
N MET A 31 -8.47 2.27 2.86
CA MET A 31 -9.57 1.43 2.38
C MET A 31 -10.83 1.58 3.24
N LYS A 32 -10.68 1.78 4.53
CA LYS A 32 -11.81 2.01 5.41
C LYS A 32 -12.55 3.29 5.06
N GLU A 33 -11.81 4.33 4.74
CA GLU A 33 -12.39 5.62 4.39
C GLU A 33 -12.90 5.65 2.96
N ASN A 34 -12.39 4.76 2.12
CA ASN A 34 -12.73 4.73 0.70
C ASN A 34 -13.10 3.30 0.30
N PRO A 35 -14.29 2.82 0.71
CA PRO A 35 -14.64 1.41 0.49
C PRO A 35 -14.74 0.99 -0.97
N LYS A 36 -14.82 1.95 -1.88
CA LYS A 36 -14.85 1.65 -3.31
C LYS A 36 -13.48 1.70 -3.97
N MET A 37 -12.45 2.10 -3.23
CA MET A 37 -11.10 2.16 -3.76
C MET A 37 -10.52 0.76 -3.91
N ARG A 38 -9.78 0.52 -4.99
CA ARG A 38 -9.11 -0.76 -5.19
C ARG A 38 -7.95 -0.89 -4.22
N ARG A 39 -7.66 -2.14 -3.83
CA ARG A 39 -6.59 -2.41 -2.88
C ARG A 39 -5.25 -1.89 -3.40
N VAL A 40 -4.95 -2.12 -4.67
CA VAL A 40 -3.68 -1.67 -5.23
C VAL A 40 -3.54 -0.16 -5.16
N ASP A 41 -4.63 0.56 -5.38
CA ASP A 41 -4.60 2.03 -5.31
C ASP A 41 -4.34 2.49 -3.88
N ALA A 42 -4.97 1.84 -2.91
CA ALA A 42 -4.76 2.18 -1.50
C ALA A 42 -3.32 1.92 -1.08
N TYR A 43 -2.74 0.81 -1.51
CA TYR A 43 -1.36 0.48 -1.17
C TYR A 43 -0.38 1.43 -1.84
N GLN A 44 -0.63 1.81 -3.09
CA GLN A 44 0.21 2.80 -3.76
C GLN A 44 0.17 4.14 -3.04
N GLN A 45 -1.02 4.58 -2.68
CA GLN A 45 -1.17 5.85 -1.99
C GLN A 45 -0.48 5.82 -0.63
N ALA A 46 -0.63 4.72 0.10
CA ALA A 46 0.04 4.56 1.39
C ALA A 46 1.55 4.60 1.23
N TYR A 47 2.06 3.92 0.22
CA TYR A 47 3.50 3.90 -0.05
C TYR A 47 4.01 5.30 -0.31
N TYR A 48 3.33 6.07 -1.15
CA TYR A 48 3.75 7.43 -1.45
C TYR A 48 3.71 8.35 -0.24
N GLU A 49 2.79 8.13 0.67
CA GLU A 49 2.73 8.93 1.88
C GLU A 49 3.95 8.74 2.78
N TRP A 50 4.50 7.54 2.81
CA TRP A 50 5.64 7.22 3.65
C TRP A 50 6.98 7.46 2.96
N ILE A 51 7.02 7.37 1.64
CA ILE A 51 8.28 7.41 0.88
C ILE A 51 8.30 8.63 -0.03
N LYS A 52 8.07 9.76 0.51
CA LYS A 52 8.16 11.01 -0.24
C LYS A 52 9.60 11.43 -0.46
#